data_e6276ff5093ece27bd87c16480d79eca
#
_entry.id   e6276ff5093ece27bd87c16480d79eca
#
_cell.length_a   1.000
_cell.length_b   1.000
_cell.length_c   1.000
_cell.angle_alpha   90.00
_cell.angle_beta   90.00
_cell.angle_gamma   90.00
#
_symmetry.space_group_name_H-M   'P 1'
#
loop_
_entity.id
_entity.type
_entity.pdbx_description
1 polymer ?
#
loop_
_entity_poly.entity_id
_entity_poly.type
_entity_poly.pdbx_seq_one_letter_code
_entity_poly.pdbx_strand_id
1 'polypeptide(L)'
;MTLESCLRRRDIWRSKKISKSSDAVATGFKALDHRLPGGGWPKGALIEILVENGIRSPLWLILPMLAALTTLRSWQAWINPPALPYPPGLDQNGIDLSKMLLIETKDRAEILWSTEQALRSRACSAVICWPSKLTQTEMRRLQLAAEDGDTLGICFRNETASRQHSMAALRIRCYESPNGMKIDFLKCRGGPLHQNISIHRSRGNNSAAINA
;
A
#
# COMPACT_ATOMS: atom_id res chain seq x y z
N MET A 1 -6.80 42.11 12.53
CA MET A 1 -6.17 40.92 11.84
C MET A 1 -7.31 39.98 11.54
N THR A 2 -7.64 39.81 10.26
CA THR A 2 -8.79 38.97 9.85
C THR A 2 -8.37 37.53 9.70
N LEU A 3 -9.30 36.57 9.89
CA LEU A 3 -9.07 35.14 9.73
C LEU A 3 -8.47 34.80 8.36
N GLU A 4 -8.88 35.54 7.32
CA GLU A 4 -8.35 35.37 5.96
C GLU A 4 -6.87 35.76 5.82
N SER A 5 -6.38 36.78 6.53
CA SER A 5 -4.97 37.16 6.53
C SER A 5 -4.09 36.10 7.23
N CYS A 6 -4.62 35.47 8.28
CA CYS A 6 -3.94 34.35 8.94
C CYS A 6 -3.87 33.10 8.04
N LEU A 7 -4.89 32.85 7.24
CA LEU A 7 -4.96 31.66 6.40
C LEU A 7 -4.07 31.72 5.14
N ARG A 8 -3.49 32.89 4.82
CA ARG A 8 -2.50 33.06 3.73
C ARG A 8 -1.04 32.81 4.17
N ARG A 9 -0.81 32.63 5.46
CA ARG A 9 0.54 32.39 5.98
C ARG A 9 1.01 30.98 5.63
N ARG A 10 2.24 30.85 5.12
CA ARG A 10 2.85 29.56 4.74
C ARG A 10 3.17 28.63 5.91
N ASP A 11 3.16 29.18 7.14
CA ASP A 11 3.41 28.46 8.39
C ASP A 11 2.14 27.87 9.01
N ILE A 12 0.95 28.19 8.47
CA ILE A 12 -0.32 27.62 8.93
C ILE A 12 -0.70 26.43 8.06
N TRP A 13 -0.58 25.25 8.64
CA TRP A 13 -1.03 24.03 8.01
C TRP A 13 -2.57 23.98 8.01
N ARG A 14 -3.15 23.95 6.82
CA ARG A 14 -4.57 23.65 6.64
C ARG A 14 -4.75 22.15 6.55
N SER A 15 -5.56 21.56 7.42
CA SER A 15 -6.12 20.24 7.14
C SER A 15 -6.86 20.32 5.81
N LYS A 16 -6.30 19.73 4.75
CA LYS A 16 -7.05 19.52 3.51
C LYS A 16 -8.32 18.77 3.90
N LYS A 17 -9.49 19.37 3.71
CA LYS A 17 -10.75 18.63 3.77
C LYS A 17 -10.55 17.40 2.90
N ILE A 18 -10.67 16.22 3.49
CA ILE A 18 -10.65 14.95 2.73
C ILE A 18 -11.78 15.10 1.72
N SER A 19 -11.43 15.32 0.45
CA SER A 19 -12.42 15.37 -0.61
C SER A 19 -13.01 13.96 -0.69
N LYS A 20 -14.30 13.87 -0.47
CA LYS A 20 -15.03 12.62 -0.61
C LYS A 20 -14.85 12.14 -2.05
N SER A 21 -14.39 10.92 -2.23
CA SER A 21 -14.55 10.03 -3.38
C SER A 21 -13.52 9.98 -4.53
N SER A 22 -12.52 10.87 -4.64
CA SER A 22 -11.55 10.74 -5.75
C SER A 22 -10.16 10.22 -5.36
N ASP A 23 -9.84 10.14 -4.07
CA ASP A 23 -8.48 9.89 -3.58
C ASP A 23 -8.28 8.46 -3.03
N ALA A 24 -9.12 7.50 -3.39
CA ALA A 24 -9.01 6.12 -2.96
C ALA A 24 -9.27 5.13 -4.11
N VAL A 25 -8.60 3.99 -4.06
CA VAL A 25 -8.80 2.86 -4.98
C VAL A 25 -9.51 1.75 -4.22
N ALA A 26 -10.62 1.24 -4.78
CA ALA A 26 -11.35 0.13 -4.16
C ALA A 26 -10.42 -1.03 -3.82
N THR A 27 -10.56 -1.60 -2.63
CA THR A 27 -9.71 -2.73 -2.21
C THR A 27 -10.11 -4.04 -2.89
N GLY A 28 -11.33 -4.14 -3.40
CA GLY A 28 -11.97 -5.37 -3.87
C GLY A 28 -12.70 -6.13 -2.75
N PHE A 29 -12.63 -5.63 -1.52
CA PHE A 29 -13.29 -6.22 -0.35
C PHE A 29 -14.21 -5.19 0.30
N LYS A 30 -15.53 -5.31 0.11
CA LYS A 30 -16.51 -4.37 0.67
C LYS A 30 -16.34 -4.12 2.18
N ALA A 31 -16.02 -5.17 2.93
CA ALA A 31 -15.80 -5.05 4.38
C ALA A 31 -14.62 -4.13 4.72
N LEU A 32 -13.56 -4.14 3.90
CA LEU A 32 -12.40 -3.26 4.06
C LEU A 32 -12.70 -1.86 3.55
N ASP A 33 -13.36 -1.73 2.41
CA ASP A 33 -13.74 -0.43 1.83
C ASP A 33 -14.59 0.40 2.81
N HIS A 34 -15.56 -0.22 3.50
CA HIS A 34 -16.38 0.45 4.51
C HIS A 34 -15.60 0.94 5.74
N ARG A 35 -14.41 0.43 5.97
CA ARG A 35 -13.56 0.82 7.13
C ARG A 35 -12.50 1.84 6.77
N LEU A 36 -12.20 1.99 5.49
CA LEU A 36 -11.18 2.92 5.03
C LEU A 36 -11.79 4.29 4.66
N PRO A 37 -11.15 5.39 5.06
CA PRO A 37 -11.53 6.72 4.60
C PRO A 37 -11.52 6.78 3.07
N GLY A 38 -12.56 7.34 2.48
CA GLY A 38 -12.67 7.39 1.02
C GLY A 38 -13.12 6.09 0.34
N GLY A 39 -13.37 5.01 1.10
CA GLY A 39 -13.91 3.76 0.59
C GLY A 39 -12.90 2.86 -0.13
N GLY A 40 -11.61 2.94 0.22
CA GLY A 40 -10.58 2.12 -0.40
C GLY A 40 -9.15 2.46 0.04
N TRP A 41 -8.18 1.90 -0.65
CA TRP A 41 -6.76 2.20 -0.44
C TRP A 41 -6.48 3.67 -0.76
N PRO A 42 -5.80 4.43 0.13
CA PRO A 42 -5.50 5.83 -0.10
C PRO A 42 -4.52 5.98 -1.27
N LYS A 43 -4.89 6.74 -2.29
CA LYS A 43 -4.05 7.11 -3.43
C LYS A 43 -3.04 8.19 -3.01
N GLY A 44 -1.89 8.27 -3.69
CA GLY A 44 -0.84 9.22 -3.33
C GLY A 44 -0.36 9.06 -1.90
N ALA A 45 -0.26 7.82 -1.41
CA ALA A 45 0.07 7.55 -0.02
C ALA A 45 0.82 6.23 0.15
N LEU A 46 1.56 6.14 1.26
CA LEU A 46 2.22 4.92 1.67
C LEU A 46 1.31 4.11 2.61
N ILE A 47 1.15 2.85 2.29
CA ILE A 47 0.43 1.84 3.08
C ILE A 47 1.45 0.86 3.63
N GLU A 48 1.43 0.63 4.92
CA GLU A 48 2.29 -0.35 5.58
C GLU A 48 1.44 -1.56 6.00
N ILE A 49 1.77 -2.73 5.44
CA ILE A 49 1.12 -4.01 5.75
C ILE A 49 2.11 -4.83 6.55
N LEU A 50 1.79 -5.05 7.82
CA LEU A 50 2.59 -5.85 8.73
C LEU A 50 2.10 -7.29 8.74
N VAL A 51 3.03 -8.24 8.61
CA VAL A 51 2.74 -9.67 8.61
C VAL A 51 3.59 -10.38 9.67
N GLU A 52 3.03 -11.42 10.26
CA GLU A 52 3.75 -12.26 11.24
C GLU A 52 4.97 -12.95 10.60
N ASN A 53 5.92 -13.32 11.46
CA ASN A 53 7.07 -14.12 11.06
C ASN A 53 6.61 -15.47 10.48
N GLY A 54 7.21 -15.86 9.36
CA GLY A 54 6.88 -17.12 8.69
C GLY A 54 5.63 -17.07 7.80
N ILE A 55 4.84 -16.01 7.87
CA ILE A 55 3.72 -15.81 6.96
C ILE A 55 4.21 -15.11 5.70
N ARG A 56 3.85 -15.65 4.55
CA ARG A 56 4.10 -15.01 3.25
C ARG A 56 3.23 -13.75 3.12
N SER A 57 3.76 -12.75 2.42
CA SER A 57 3.02 -11.52 2.14
C SER A 57 1.65 -11.84 1.51
N PRO A 58 0.55 -11.31 2.07
CA PRO A 58 -0.80 -11.61 1.58
C PRO A 58 -1.10 -10.86 0.28
N LEU A 59 -0.42 -11.22 -0.81
CA LEU A 59 -0.60 -10.58 -2.12
C LEU A 59 -2.05 -10.59 -2.56
N TRP A 60 -2.79 -11.68 -2.29
CA TRP A 60 -4.20 -11.79 -2.65
C TRP A 60 -5.07 -10.64 -2.09
N LEU A 61 -4.64 -9.98 -1.00
CA LEU A 61 -5.33 -8.83 -0.42
C LEU A 61 -5.24 -7.59 -1.32
N ILE A 62 -4.16 -7.48 -2.09
CA ILE A 62 -3.89 -6.31 -2.93
C ILE A 62 -4.12 -6.57 -4.43
N LEU A 63 -4.21 -7.85 -4.86
CA LEU A 63 -4.40 -8.20 -6.27
C LEU A 63 -5.63 -7.55 -6.90
N PRO A 64 -6.82 -7.47 -6.28
CA PRO A 64 -7.97 -6.83 -6.91
C PRO A 64 -7.73 -5.35 -7.20
N MET A 65 -7.04 -4.65 -6.31
CA MET A 65 -6.64 -3.25 -6.49
C MET A 65 -5.61 -3.13 -7.62
N LEU A 66 -4.59 -3.99 -7.65
CA LEU A 66 -3.58 -3.97 -8.71
C LEU A 66 -4.20 -4.26 -10.09
N ALA A 67 -5.13 -5.19 -10.18
CA ALA A 67 -5.87 -5.48 -11.40
C ALA A 67 -6.67 -4.25 -11.87
N ALA A 68 -7.35 -3.56 -10.96
CA ALA A 68 -8.08 -2.32 -11.29
C ALA A 68 -7.14 -1.22 -11.79
N LEU A 69 -5.94 -1.10 -11.22
CA LEU A 69 -4.92 -0.12 -11.64
C LEU A 69 -4.25 -0.48 -12.97
N THR A 70 -4.28 -1.74 -13.39
CA THR A 70 -3.74 -2.19 -14.69
C THR A 70 -4.43 -1.52 -15.88
N THR A 71 -5.71 -1.15 -15.75
CA THR A 71 -6.45 -0.44 -16.80
C THR A 71 -5.91 0.97 -17.07
N LEU A 72 -5.17 1.55 -16.13
CA LEU A 72 -4.45 2.80 -16.32
C LEU A 72 -3.21 2.53 -17.19
N ARG A 73 -2.86 3.44 -18.09
CA ARG A 73 -1.65 3.31 -18.92
C ARG A 73 -0.36 3.61 -18.12
N SER A 74 -0.20 2.97 -16.96
CA SER A 74 0.87 3.22 -16.02
C SER A 74 1.49 1.91 -15.54
N TRP A 75 2.72 1.97 -15.05
CA TRP A 75 3.47 0.82 -14.58
C TRP A 75 3.10 0.42 -13.16
N GLN A 76 3.35 -0.83 -12.82
CA GLN A 76 3.36 -1.34 -11.46
C GLN A 76 4.78 -1.81 -11.13
N ALA A 77 5.44 -1.18 -10.17
CA ALA A 77 6.80 -1.54 -9.78
C ALA A 77 6.79 -2.44 -8.55
N TRP A 78 7.47 -3.57 -8.65
CA TRP A 78 7.66 -4.54 -7.56
C TRP A 78 9.15 -4.56 -7.22
N ILE A 79 9.49 -4.19 -5.98
CA ILE A 79 10.88 -3.96 -5.57
C ILE A 79 11.25 -4.94 -4.49
N ASN A 80 12.18 -5.82 -4.81
CA ASN A 80 12.69 -6.90 -3.96
C ASN A 80 11.59 -7.77 -3.35
N PRO A 81 10.71 -8.38 -4.16
CA PRO A 81 9.80 -9.38 -3.63
C PRO A 81 10.58 -10.54 -3.00
N PRO A 82 10.06 -11.17 -1.93
CA PRO A 82 10.76 -12.25 -1.22
C PRO A 82 10.91 -13.52 -2.04
N ALA A 83 10.15 -13.66 -3.13
CA ALA A 83 10.24 -14.71 -4.12
C ALA A 83 9.78 -14.15 -5.47
N LEU A 84 10.24 -14.77 -6.56
CA LEU A 84 9.81 -14.41 -7.91
C LEU A 84 8.28 -14.58 -8.02
N PRO A 85 7.54 -13.53 -8.40
CA PRO A 85 6.10 -13.63 -8.58
C PRO A 85 5.77 -14.63 -9.69
N TYR A 86 4.75 -15.47 -9.49
CA TYR A 86 4.31 -16.45 -10.46
C TYR A 86 3.48 -15.80 -11.58
N PRO A 87 4.03 -15.62 -12.82
CA PRO A 87 3.39 -14.83 -13.85
C PRO A 87 1.99 -15.32 -14.26
N PRO A 88 1.74 -16.66 -14.45
CA PRO A 88 0.40 -17.13 -14.80
C PRO A 88 -0.64 -16.81 -13.74
N GLY A 89 -0.22 -16.79 -12.46
CA GLY A 89 -1.12 -16.46 -11.37
C GLY A 89 -1.46 -14.97 -11.32
N LEU A 90 -0.53 -14.10 -11.67
CA LEU A 90 -0.78 -12.66 -11.78
C LEU A 90 -1.73 -12.37 -12.94
N ASP A 91 -1.47 -12.96 -14.11
CA ASP A 91 -2.30 -12.82 -15.31
C ASP A 91 -3.74 -13.29 -15.05
N GLN A 92 -3.94 -14.46 -14.43
CA GLN A 92 -5.25 -14.97 -14.03
C GLN A 92 -6.00 -14.05 -13.06
N ASN A 93 -5.29 -13.22 -12.30
CA ASN A 93 -5.87 -12.20 -11.43
C ASN A 93 -6.03 -10.83 -12.11
N GLY A 94 -5.81 -10.75 -13.43
CA GLY A 94 -6.04 -9.54 -14.22
C GLY A 94 -4.90 -8.53 -14.17
N ILE A 95 -3.68 -8.96 -13.80
CA ILE A 95 -2.50 -8.10 -13.83
C ILE A 95 -1.87 -8.15 -15.23
N ASP A 96 -1.72 -7.01 -15.87
CA ASP A 96 -1.00 -6.90 -17.16
C ASP A 96 0.51 -6.97 -16.92
N LEU A 97 1.10 -8.12 -17.21
CA LEU A 97 2.53 -8.37 -17.04
C LEU A 97 3.41 -7.45 -17.91
N SER A 98 2.89 -6.93 -19.02
CA SER A 98 3.62 -5.99 -19.86
C SER A 98 3.79 -4.61 -19.22
N LYS A 99 3.05 -4.33 -18.17
CA LYS A 99 3.09 -3.11 -17.35
C LYS A 99 3.72 -3.32 -15.98
N MET A 100 4.34 -4.46 -15.76
CA MET A 100 4.99 -4.78 -14.51
C MET A 100 6.51 -4.58 -14.62
N LEU A 101 7.08 -3.86 -13.66
CA LEU A 101 8.52 -3.71 -13.47
C LEU A 101 8.92 -4.51 -12.24
N LEU A 102 9.79 -5.50 -12.42
CA LEU A 102 10.42 -6.23 -11.33
C LEU A 102 11.83 -5.70 -11.14
N ILE A 103 12.13 -5.18 -9.94
CA ILE A 103 13.43 -4.63 -9.58
C ILE A 103 13.99 -5.46 -8.44
N GLU A 104 15.13 -6.09 -8.69
CA GLU A 104 15.86 -6.90 -7.71
C GLU A 104 17.24 -6.31 -7.47
N THR A 105 17.59 -6.09 -6.21
CA THR A 105 18.91 -5.65 -5.79
C THR A 105 19.25 -6.20 -4.41
N LYS A 106 20.55 -6.37 -4.14
CA LYS A 106 21.03 -6.82 -2.82
C LYS A 106 21.35 -5.66 -1.89
N ASP A 107 21.54 -4.46 -2.44
CA ASP A 107 21.87 -3.29 -1.66
C ASP A 107 20.61 -2.62 -1.09
N ARG A 108 20.61 -2.44 0.23
CA ARG A 108 19.53 -1.78 0.95
C ARG A 108 19.33 -0.32 0.50
N ALA A 109 20.40 0.39 0.18
CA ALA A 109 20.31 1.77 -0.28
C ALA A 109 19.66 1.85 -1.68
N GLU A 110 19.98 0.90 -2.56
CA GLU A 110 19.35 0.79 -3.89
C GLU A 110 17.87 0.42 -3.79
N ILE A 111 17.47 -0.47 -2.87
CA ILE A 111 16.05 -0.79 -2.61
C ILE A 111 15.29 0.48 -2.23
N LEU A 112 15.84 1.25 -1.29
CA LEU A 112 15.21 2.49 -0.83
C LEU A 112 15.14 3.53 -1.95
N TRP A 113 16.24 3.72 -2.68
CA TRP A 113 16.33 4.65 -3.79
C TRP A 113 15.35 4.29 -4.91
N SER A 114 15.34 3.03 -5.35
CA SER A 114 14.44 2.54 -6.41
C SER A 114 12.97 2.73 -6.01
N THR A 115 12.63 2.43 -4.74
CA THR A 115 11.28 2.63 -4.21
C THR A 115 10.90 4.12 -4.25
N GLU A 116 11.78 5.00 -3.80
CA GLU A 116 11.54 6.45 -3.81
C GLU A 116 11.37 7.00 -5.23
N GLN A 117 12.25 6.59 -6.18
CA GLN A 117 12.17 7.03 -7.58
C GLN A 117 10.88 6.53 -8.24
N ALA A 118 10.52 5.26 -8.07
CA ALA A 118 9.30 4.70 -8.63
C ALA A 118 8.05 5.42 -8.08
N LEU A 119 8.00 5.69 -6.77
CA LEU A 119 6.89 6.42 -6.14
C LEU A 119 6.74 7.85 -6.69
N ARG A 120 7.86 8.57 -6.87
CA ARG A 120 7.87 9.97 -7.31
C ARG A 120 7.67 10.16 -8.81
N SER A 121 7.93 9.13 -9.61
CA SER A 121 8.04 9.22 -11.08
C SER A 121 6.76 9.63 -11.80
N ARG A 122 5.58 9.48 -11.18
CA ARG A 122 4.25 9.61 -11.81
C ARG A 122 4.01 8.63 -12.96
N ALA A 123 4.97 7.77 -13.25
CA ALA A 123 4.85 6.72 -14.27
C ALA A 123 4.21 5.44 -13.70
N CYS A 124 4.22 5.29 -12.37
CA CYS A 124 3.67 4.13 -11.70
C CYS A 124 2.30 4.45 -11.08
N SER A 125 1.33 3.54 -11.24
CA SER A 125 0.07 3.57 -10.49
C SER A 125 0.22 2.96 -9.11
N ALA A 126 1.09 1.94 -8.98
CA ALA A 126 1.41 1.29 -7.72
C ALA A 126 2.89 0.94 -7.63
N VAL A 127 3.43 1.01 -6.42
CA VAL A 127 4.78 0.55 -6.07
C VAL A 127 4.66 -0.36 -4.86
N ILE A 128 5.12 -1.60 -4.99
CA ILE A 128 5.12 -2.60 -3.92
C ILE A 128 6.57 -2.90 -3.55
N CYS A 129 6.90 -2.87 -2.25
CA CYS A 129 8.25 -3.13 -1.77
C CYS A 129 8.27 -3.97 -0.50
N TRP A 130 9.37 -4.69 -0.30
CA TRP A 130 9.62 -5.56 0.84
C TRP A 130 10.93 -5.17 1.56
N PRO A 131 11.00 -3.98 2.16
CA PRO A 131 12.20 -3.55 2.86
C PRO A 131 12.36 -4.30 4.19
N SER A 132 13.54 -4.85 4.44
CA SER A 132 13.83 -5.55 5.70
C SER A 132 13.77 -4.63 6.91
N LYS A 133 14.26 -3.41 6.78
CA LYS A 133 14.26 -2.37 7.83
C LYS A 133 14.04 -1.01 7.18
N LEU A 134 13.25 -0.16 7.84
CA LEU A 134 13.08 1.26 7.50
C LEU A 134 13.16 2.09 8.78
N THR A 135 13.94 3.15 8.74
CA THR A 135 13.94 4.20 9.76
C THR A 135 12.72 5.11 9.59
N GLN A 136 12.40 5.88 10.62
CA GLN A 136 11.32 6.86 10.54
C GLN A 136 11.55 7.91 9.44
N THR A 137 12.79 8.35 9.24
CA THR A 137 13.18 9.31 8.19
C THR A 137 12.95 8.73 6.80
N GLU A 138 13.35 7.47 6.58
CA GLU A 138 13.13 6.78 5.29
C GLU A 138 11.65 6.58 5.00
N MET A 139 10.87 6.17 6.00
CA MET A 139 9.41 6.07 5.86
C MET A 139 8.77 7.42 5.50
N ARG A 140 9.25 8.52 6.10
CA ARG A 140 8.78 9.87 5.74
C ARG A 140 9.13 10.22 4.30
N ARG A 141 10.34 9.91 3.84
CA ARG A 141 10.77 10.15 2.45
C ARG A 141 9.87 9.40 1.45
N LEU A 142 9.60 8.11 1.71
CA LEU A 142 8.72 7.29 0.87
C LEU A 142 7.27 7.82 0.87
N GLN A 143 6.76 8.25 2.04
CA GLN A 143 5.42 8.85 2.12
C GLN A 143 5.33 10.13 1.28
N LEU A 144 6.31 11.02 1.37
CA LEU A 144 6.36 12.25 0.58
C LEU A 144 6.52 11.96 -0.92
N ALA A 145 7.32 10.96 -1.28
CA ALA A 145 7.48 10.53 -2.67
C ALA A 145 6.16 9.99 -3.26
N ALA A 146 5.39 9.24 -2.47
CA ALA A 146 4.07 8.76 -2.87
C ALA A 146 3.07 9.93 -3.06
N GLU A 147 3.11 10.93 -2.17
CA GLU A 147 2.30 12.16 -2.28
C GLU A 147 2.66 12.97 -3.53
N ASP A 148 3.96 13.19 -3.78
CA ASP A 148 4.46 13.95 -4.94
C ASP A 148 4.13 13.26 -6.28
N GLY A 149 4.22 11.93 -6.32
CA GLY A 149 3.95 11.14 -7.51
C GLY A 149 2.48 10.78 -7.74
N ASP A 150 1.60 11.07 -6.77
CA ASP A 150 0.21 10.57 -6.74
C ASP A 150 0.13 9.04 -6.93
N THR A 151 1.13 8.33 -6.38
CA THR A 151 1.35 6.89 -6.54
C THR A 151 0.93 6.14 -5.27
N LEU A 152 0.25 5.00 -5.43
CA LEU A 152 -0.09 4.13 -4.31
C LEU A 152 1.13 3.29 -3.94
N GLY A 153 1.68 3.49 -2.74
CA GLY A 153 2.83 2.75 -2.23
C GLY A 153 2.42 1.69 -1.21
N ILE A 154 2.89 0.45 -1.36
CA ILE A 154 2.68 -0.64 -0.41
C ILE A 154 4.02 -1.16 0.09
N CYS A 155 4.21 -1.10 1.42
CA CYS A 155 5.35 -1.71 2.09
C CYS A 155 4.91 -2.92 2.91
N PHE A 156 5.31 -4.11 2.49
CA PHE A 156 5.19 -5.31 3.32
C PHE A 156 6.36 -5.36 4.30
N ARG A 157 6.05 -5.48 5.58
CA ARG A 157 7.06 -5.54 6.64
C ARG A 157 6.69 -6.59 7.68
N ASN A 158 7.70 -7.03 8.42
CA ASN A 158 7.47 -7.89 9.56
C ASN A 158 6.69 -7.17 10.67
N GLU A 159 5.84 -7.88 11.41
CA GLU A 159 5.03 -7.34 12.50
C GLU A 159 5.84 -6.70 13.63
N THR A 160 7.11 -7.11 13.81
CA THR A 160 8.01 -6.48 14.80
C THR A 160 8.16 -4.98 14.58
N ALA A 161 7.94 -4.51 13.34
CA ALA A 161 7.89 -3.10 13.02
C ALA A 161 6.72 -2.37 13.70
N SER A 162 5.68 -3.07 14.19
CA SER A 162 4.53 -2.46 14.89
C SER A 162 4.93 -1.60 16.08
N ARG A 163 6.04 -1.94 16.72
CA ARG A 163 6.60 -1.19 17.87
C ARG A 163 7.27 0.14 17.45
N GLN A 164 7.51 0.34 16.17
CA GLN A 164 8.14 1.55 15.65
C GLN A 164 7.07 2.55 15.24
N HIS A 165 7.36 3.85 15.41
CA HIS A 165 6.51 4.90 14.86
C HIS A 165 6.56 4.88 13.32
N SER A 166 5.40 5.01 12.66
CA SER A 166 5.31 5.01 11.20
C SER A 166 4.73 6.31 10.65
N MET A 167 5.31 6.79 9.54
CA MET A 167 4.83 7.94 8.79
C MET A 167 3.84 7.56 7.68
N ALA A 168 3.59 6.27 7.45
CA ALA A 168 2.59 5.80 6.49
C ALA A 168 1.19 6.38 6.78
N ALA A 169 0.41 6.60 5.74
CA ALA A 169 -0.96 7.10 5.87
C ALA A 169 -1.90 6.04 6.43
N LEU A 170 -1.71 4.80 6.02
CA LEU A 170 -2.45 3.63 6.52
C LEU A 170 -1.44 2.60 7.03
N ARG A 171 -1.73 2.00 8.16
CA ARG A 171 -0.96 0.91 8.73
C ARG A 171 -1.90 -0.16 9.24
N ILE A 172 -1.77 -1.33 8.69
CA ILE A 172 -2.56 -2.51 9.08
C ILE A 172 -1.65 -3.66 9.47
N ARG A 173 -2.15 -4.53 10.33
CA ARG A 173 -1.48 -5.78 10.69
C ARG A 173 -2.40 -6.94 10.30
N CYS A 174 -1.83 -7.90 9.60
CA CYS A 174 -2.51 -9.02 9.01
C CYS A 174 -2.14 -10.32 9.71
N TYR A 175 -3.15 -11.10 10.09
CA TYR A 175 -3.01 -12.43 10.70
C TYR A 175 -3.72 -13.46 9.83
N GLU A 176 -3.15 -14.64 9.72
CA GLU A 176 -3.84 -15.74 9.07
C GLU A 176 -5.08 -16.18 9.87
N SER A 177 -6.10 -16.59 9.14
CA SER A 177 -7.33 -17.15 9.65
C SER A 177 -7.75 -18.33 8.78
N PRO A 178 -8.41 -19.37 9.31
CA PRO A 178 -8.74 -20.58 8.54
C PRO A 178 -9.42 -20.33 7.20
N ASN A 179 -10.18 -19.26 7.08
CA ASN A 179 -10.95 -18.94 5.87
C ASN A 179 -10.54 -17.60 5.23
N GLY A 180 -9.35 -17.05 5.56
CA GLY A 180 -8.93 -15.76 5.04
C GLY A 180 -7.92 -15.05 5.93
N MET A 181 -8.22 -13.83 6.34
CA MET A 181 -7.31 -12.99 7.10
C MET A 181 -8.07 -12.10 8.08
N LYS A 182 -7.52 -11.95 9.27
CA LYS A 182 -7.91 -10.93 10.24
C LYS A 182 -7.00 -9.73 10.08
N ILE A 183 -7.57 -8.54 10.05
CA ILE A 183 -6.86 -7.27 9.88
C ILE A 183 -7.11 -6.37 11.08
N ASP A 184 -6.03 -5.92 11.72
CA ASP A 184 -6.03 -4.88 12.75
C ASP A 184 -5.59 -3.55 12.13
N PHE A 185 -6.32 -2.47 12.42
CA PHE A 185 -5.94 -1.12 12.00
C PHE A 185 -5.05 -0.48 13.07
N LEU A 186 -3.77 -0.29 12.78
CA LEU A 186 -2.82 0.35 13.69
C LEU A 186 -2.73 1.86 13.50
N LYS A 187 -2.99 2.34 12.28
CA LYS A 187 -3.02 3.77 11.93
C LYS A 187 -3.90 3.97 10.70
N CYS A 188 -4.69 5.03 10.73
CA CYS A 188 -5.51 5.44 9.59
C CYS A 188 -5.57 6.97 9.55
N ARG A 189 -4.84 7.59 8.60
CA ARG A 189 -4.82 9.05 8.44
C ARG A 189 -6.18 9.51 7.92
N GLY A 190 -6.80 10.43 8.65
CA GLY A 190 -8.08 11.02 8.26
C GLY A 190 -9.31 10.19 8.59
N GLY A 191 -9.16 9.09 9.31
CA GLY A 191 -10.26 8.26 9.79
C GLY A 191 -10.06 7.74 11.20
N PRO A 192 -11.13 7.21 11.80
CA PRO A 192 -11.03 6.55 13.10
C PRO A 192 -10.25 5.24 12.99
N LEU A 193 -9.62 4.82 14.09
CA LEU A 193 -9.13 3.46 14.22
C LEU A 193 -10.32 2.54 14.46
N HIS A 194 -10.61 1.73 13.47
CA HIS A 194 -11.69 0.74 13.56
C HIS A 194 -11.23 -0.50 14.34
N GLN A 195 -12.21 -1.22 14.89
CA GLN A 195 -11.97 -2.57 15.39
C GLN A 195 -11.50 -3.47 14.24
N ASN A 196 -10.83 -4.58 14.59
CA ASN A 196 -10.40 -5.58 13.62
C ASN A 196 -11.55 -6.08 12.74
N ILE A 197 -11.20 -6.48 11.53
CA ILE A 197 -12.13 -7.12 10.60
C ILE A 197 -11.57 -8.45 10.13
N SER A 198 -12.46 -9.36 9.74
CA SER A 198 -12.11 -10.59 9.04
C SER A 198 -12.47 -10.47 7.57
N ILE A 199 -11.51 -10.77 6.71
CA ILE A 199 -11.70 -10.84 5.26
C ILE A 199 -11.61 -12.29 4.84
N HIS A 200 -12.65 -12.78 4.19
CA HIS A 200 -12.68 -14.14 3.67
C HIS A 200 -12.08 -14.20 2.27
N ARG A 201 -11.22 -15.17 2.04
CA ARG A 201 -10.70 -15.48 0.71
C ARG A 201 -11.79 -16.23 -0.05
N SER A 202 -12.29 -15.63 -1.14
CA SER A 202 -13.25 -16.32 -2.02
C SER A 202 -12.59 -17.54 -2.64
N ARG A 203 -13.15 -18.73 -2.47
CA ARG A 203 -12.63 -19.98 -3.05
C ARG A 203 -12.67 -20.04 -4.58
N GLY A 204 -13.18 -19.00 -5.25
CA GLY A 204 -13.39 -18.94 -6.69
C GLY A 204 -12.22 -18.46 -7.54
N ASN A 205 -11.21 -17.80 -6.96
CA ASN A 205 -10.03 -17.33 -7.72
C ASN A 205 -8.73 -17.82 -7.09
N ASN A 206 -8.24 -18.97 -7.62
CA ASN A 206 -6.87 -19.48 -7.55
C ASN A 206 -6.11 -19.53 -6.23
N SER A 207 -6.18 -20.69 -5.56
CA SER A 207 -5.25 -21.09 -4.50
C SER A 207 -3.85 -21.49 -5.01
N ALA A 208 -3.66 -21.72 -6.30
CA ALA A 208 -2.40 -22.25 -6.86
C ALA A 208 -1.33 -21.20 -7.17
N ALA A 209 -1.72 -19.93 -7.34
CA ALA A 209 -0.84 -18.90 -7.90
C ALA A 209 0.03 -18.14 -6.87
N ILE A 210 -0.14 -18.37 -5.57
CA ILE A 210 0.45 -17.53 -4.52
C ILE A 210 1.43 -18.31 -3.64
N ASN A 211 1.63 -19.61 -3.92
CA ASN A 211 2.45 -20.54 -3.11
C ASN A 211 3.80 -20.91 -3.76
N ALA A 212 4.36 -20.07 -4.61
CA ALA A 212 5.75 -20.21 -5.05
C ALA A 212 6.68 -19.35 -4.23
#